data_7b49d96cdf4f7afcf4f86c09edd2645d
#
_entry.id   7b49d96cdf4f7afcf4f86c09edd2645d
#
_cell.length_a   1.000
_cell.length_b   1.000
_cell.length_c   1.000
_cell.angle_alpha   90.00
_cell.angle_beta   90.00
_cell.angle_gamma   90.00
#
_symmetry.space_group_name_H-M   'P 1'
#
loop_
_entity.id
_entity.type
_entity.pdbx_description
1 polymer ?
#
loop_
_entity_poly.entity_id
_entity_poly.type
_entity_poly.pdbx_seq_one_letter_code
_entity_poly.pdbx_strand_id
1 'polypeptide(L)'
;MMIVKSFKWLLVWLLLLLPAHSVCAQKAVPRYRVAACDWMMLKRQKLGEFALARQIGADGVELDMGPLGKRRLFDNKLRDRREAEVFRRTADSLGVAVASVAMCGFFAQSFITRDNYRELIQDCFRTMKVFGCKVAFLPLGGSSGEWQRPGTMRDTLVTRLRVVGEMAVREGVTIGIRTGQDARADIRLLKKVGSDGIKIYYNLQDAADHGRDIARELKRLGRARVVQIHASNTDSVNLREDPEIDLPHIRKVLDRMGWGGWLVVERSRDVRRVRDVKYNFSRNVAYIKEVFR
;
A
#
# COMPACT_ATOMS: atom_id res chain seq x y z
N MET A 1 -49.43 -13.47 -61.75
CA MET A 1 -47.95 -13.32 -61.76
C MET A 1 -47.62 -11.90 -61.37
N MET A 2 -47.67 -11.55 -60.06
CA MET A 2 -47.26 -10.26 -59.48
C MET A 2 -47.36 -10.30 -57.95
N ILE A 3 -46.50 -11.00 -57.28
CA ILE A 3 -46.24 -10.85 -55.79
C ILE A 3 -44.87 -11.43 -55.51
N VAL A 4 -43.78 -10.81 -55.87
CA VAL A 4 -42.42 -11.14 -55.44
C VAL A 4 -41.46 -9.91 -55.57
N LYS A 5 -41.88 -8.71 -55.28
CA LYS A 5 -40.93 -7.55 -55.27
C LYS A 5 -40.93 -6.68 -54.06
N SER A 6 -41.62 -6.99 -52.96
CA SER A 6 -41.73 -6.12 -51.81
C SER A 6 -40.93 -6.59 -50.55
N PHE A 7 -40.22 -7.71 -50.63
CA PHE A 7 -39.58 -8.27 -49.43
C PHE A 7 -38.08 -7.95 -49.24
N LYS A 8 -37.46 -7.33 -50.27
CA LYS A 8 -36.01 -7.02 -50.20
C LYS A 8 -35.66 -5.68 -49.57
N TRP A 9 -36.61 -4.79 -49.37
CA TRP A 9 -36.35 -3.46 -48.79
C TRP A 9 -36.58 -3.37 -47.29
N LEU A 10 -37.26 -4.31 -46.66
CA LEU A 10 -37.50 -4.34 -45.22
C LEU A 10 -36.26 -4.84 -44.42
N LEU A 11 -35.36 -5.59 -45.05
CA LEU A 11 -34.17 -6.12 -44.39
C LEU A 11 -33.00 -5.12 -44.30
N VAL A 12 -33.01 -4.06 -45.11
CA VAL A 12 -31.94 -3.04 -45.12
C VAL A 12 -32.12 -2.01 -44.00
N TRP A 13 -33.35 -1.78 -43.53
CA TRP A 13 -33.62 -0.80 -42.44
C TRP A 13 -33.51 -1.37 -41.01
N LEU A 14 -33.46 -2.70 -40.87
CA LEU A 14 -33.30 -3.33 -39.54
C LEU A 14 -31.85 -3.40 -39.07
N LEU A 15 -30.86 -3.13 -39.95
CA LEU A 15 -29.44 -3.13 -39.62
C LEU A 15 -28.89 -1.78 -39.12
N LEU A 16 -29.69 -0.71 -39.14
CA LEU A 16 -29.29 0.64 -38.73
C LEU A 16 -29.69 1.04 -37.30
N LEU A 17 -30.30 0.14 -36.50
CA LEU A 17 -30.71 0.37 -35.15
C LEU A 17 -29.92 -0.45 -34.09
N LEU A 18 -28.69 -0.83 -34.44
CA LEU A 18 -27.78 -1.31 -33.38
C LEU A 18 -27.39 -0.10 -32.51
N PRO A 19 -27.77 -0.07 -31.23
CA PRO A 19 -27.29 0.98 -30.36
C PRO A 19 -25.78 0.92 -30.36
N ALA A 20 -25.13 2.03 -30.71
CA ALA A 20 -23.70 2.20 -30.51
C ALA A 20 -23.44 2.07 -29.00
N HIS A 21 -23.16 0.85 -28.54
CA HIS A 21 -22.65 0.64 -27.21
C HIS A 21 -21.30 1.34 -27.17
N SER A 22 -21.28 2.56 -26.63
CA SER A 22 -20.05 3.22 -26.24
C SER A 22 -19.35 2.29 -25.27
N VAL A 23 -18.46 1.46 -25.77
CA VAL A 23 -17.49 0.73 -24.93
C VAL A 23 -16.67 1.81 -24.28
N CYS A 24 -17.10 2.19 -23.07
CA CYS A 24 -16.31 3.02 -22.19
C CYS A 24 -15.01 2.24 -21.97
N ALA A 25 -13.97 2.59 -22.72
CA ALA A 25 -12.67 1.96 -22.59
C ALA A 25 -12.20 2.16 -21.15
N GLN A 26 -12.37 1.13 -20.35
CA GLN A 26 -11.92 1.13 -18.96
C GLN A 26 -10.42 1.34 -19.00
N LYS A 27 -9.95 2.53 -18.60
CA LYS A 27 -8.52 2.84 -18.59
C LYS A 27 -7.81 1.73 -17.83
N ALA A 28 -6.90 1.03 -18.48
CA ALA A 28 -6.12 -0.01 -17.86
C ALA A 28 -5.43 0.55 -16.61
N VAL A 29 -5.57 -0.14 -15.49
CA VAL A 29 -4.93 0.27 -14.23
C VAL A 29 -3.41 0.25 -14.45
N PRO A 30 -2.71 1.37 -14.20
CA PRO A 30 -1.27 1.41 -14.37
C PRO A 30 -0.60 0.33 -13.51
N ARG A 31 0.43 -0.31 -14.06
CA ARG A 31 1.20 -1.35 -13.38
C ARG A 31 1.80 -0.85 -12.06
N TYR A 32 2.27 0.40 -12.06
CA TYR A 32 2.81 1.09 -10.90
C TYR A 32 1.98 2.31 -10.57
N ARG A 33 1.67 2.48 -9.30
CA ARG A 33 0.98 3.67 -8.78
C ARG A 33 1.78 4.24 -7.61
N VAL A 34 1.69 5.54 -7.40
CA VAL A 34 2.46 6.23 -6.36
C VAL A 34 1.51 6.80 -5.32
N ALA A 35 1.75 6.46 -4.06
CA ALA A 35 1.03 7.02 -2.92
C ALA A 35 2.00 7.73 -1.97
N ALA A 36 1.44 8.46 -1.01
CA ALA A 36 2.18 9.07 0.09
C ALA A 36 1.49 8.76 1.42
N CYS A 37 2.26 8.55 2.48
CA CYS A 37 1.69 8.26 3.79
C CYS A 37 1.20 9.53 4.49
N ASP A 38 0.00 9.49 5.06
CA ASP A 38 -0.66 10.65 5.66
C ASP A 38 0.06 11.17 6.91
N TRP A 39 0.65 10.28 7.71
CA TRP A 39 1.33 10.66 8.96
C TRP A 39 2.63 11.44 8.73
N MET A 40 3.37 11.16 7.65
CA MET A 40 4.58 11.91 7.30
C MET A 40 4.27 13.16 6.49
N MET A 41 3.13 13.20 5.81
CA MET A 41 2.56 14.43 5.24
C MET A 41 1.98 15.37 6.32
N LEU A 42 2.03 15.02 7.61
CA LEU A 42 1.45 15.74 8.75
C LEU A 42 -0.08 15.93 8.61
N LYS A 43 -0.73 15.00 7.95
CA LYS A 43 -2.16 15.00 7.67
C LYS A 43 -2.90 13.77 8.21
N ARG A 44 -2.30 13.03 9.14
CA ARG A 44 -2.90 11.83 9.74
C ARG A 44 -4.38 12.05 10.04
N GLN A 45 -5.23 11.27 9.37
CA GLN A 45 -6.68 11.35 9.45
C GLN A 45 -7.25 12.78 9.42
N LYS A 46 -6.78 13.59 8.49
CA LYS A 46 -7.31 14.93 8.21
C LYS A 46 -7.74 14.99 6.75
N LEU A 47 -8.91 15.50 6.45
CA LEU A 47 -9.44 15.60 5.08
C LEU A 47 -8.47 16.24 4.09
N GLY A 48 -7.63 17.16 4.55
CA GLY A 48 -6.60 17.80 3.74
C GLY A 48 -5.50 16.86 3.23
N GLU A 49 -5.45 15.59 3.67
CA GLU A 49 -4.51 14.59 3.13
C GLU A 49 -4.75 14.32 1.65
N PHE A 50 -6.02 14.21 1.23
CA PHE A 50 -6.38 13.96 -0.17
C PHE A 50 -6.07 15.16 -1.07
N ALA A 51 -6.38 16.37 -0.60
CA ALA A 51 -6.04 17.59 -1.33
C ALA A 51 -4.51 17.75 -1.49
N LEU A 52 -3.75 17.47 -0.45
CA LEU A 52 -2.29 17.49 -0.51
C LEU A 52 -1.75 16.39 -1.43
N ALA A 53 -2.27 15.16 -1.34
CA ALA A 53 -1.87 14.06 -2.22
C ALA A 53 -2.07 14.44 -3.70
N ARG A 54 -3.22 15.03 -4.04
CA ARG A 54 -3.44 15.55 -5.39
C ARG A 54 -2.46 16.64 -5.79
N GLN A 55 -2.19 17.61 -4.90
CA GLN A 55 -1.26 18.72 -5.16
C GLN A 55 0.17 18.26 -5.40
N ILE A 56 0.62 17.22 -4.70
CA ILE A 56 1.96 16.62 -4.88
C ILE A 56 2.01 15.64 -6.05
N GLY A 57 0.88 15.42 -6.73
CA GLY A 57 0.79 14.52 -7.88
C GLY A 57 0.74 13.03 -7.52
N ALA A 58 0.46 12.65 -6.28
CA ALA A 58 0.27 11.26 -5.89
C ALA A 58 -1.05 10.70 -6.45
N ASP A 59 -1.09 9.38 -6.72
CA ASP A 59 -2.29 8.69 -7.17
C ASP A 59 -3.15 8.23 -5.98
N GLY A 60 -2.56 8.21 -4.78
CA GLY A 60 -3.23 7.78 -3.56
C GLY A 60 -2.53 8.18 -2.29
N VAL A 61 -3.14 7.78 -1.18
CA VAL A 61 -2.58 7.91 0.17
C VAL A 61 -2.48 6.53 0.83
N GLU A 62 -1.50 6.37 1.72
CA GLU A 62 -1.54 5.35 2.76
C GLU A 62 -2.07 6.01 4.03
N LEU A 63 -3.21 5.50 4.51
CA LEU A 63 -3.99 6.11 5.57
C LEU A 63 -3.67 5.41 6.90
N ASP A 64 -3.26 6.17 7.92
CA ASP A 64 -2.95 5.60 9.24
C ASP A 64 -4.20 5.46 10.11
N MET A 65 -4.24 4.37 10.89
CA MET A 65 -5.30 4.07 11.87
C MET A 65 -5.29 5.03 13.08
N GLY A 66 -4.33 5.93 13.18
CA GLY A 66 -4.15 6.78 14.33
C GLY A 66 -3.29 6.13 15.45
N PRO A 67 -2.94 6.92 16.48
CA PRO A 67 -2.09 6.43 17.56
C PRO A 67 -2.79 5.36 18.40
N LEU A 68 -2.01 4.38 18.90
CA LEU A 68 -2.49 3.33 19.77
C LEU A 68 -2.21 3.66 21.25
N GLY A 69 -0.94 3.83 21.64
CA GLY A 69 -0.54 4.09 23.01
C GLY A 69 -1.12 3.06 24.00
N LYS A 70 -1.67 3.53 25.11
CA LYS A 70 -2.35 2.70 26.12
C LYS A 70 -3.82 2.42 25.79
N ARG A 71 -4.35 2.92 24.68
CA ARG A 71 -5.75 2.71 24.27
C ARG A 71 -6.01 1.25 23.96
N ARG A 72 -7.24 0.82 24.15
CA ARG A 72 -7.68 -0.52 23.71
C ARG A 72 -7.67 -0.64 22.18
N LEU A 73 -8.16 0.38 21.48
CA LEU A 73 -8.17 0.46 20.01
C LEU A 73 -7.36 1.67 19.54
N PHE A 74 -7.05 1.70 18.26
CA PHE A 74 -6.45 2.88 17.62
C PHE A 74 -7.36 4.10 17.82
N ASP A 75 -6.78 5.30 17.87
CA ASP A 75 -7.51 6.56 17.88
C ASP A 75 -8.01 6.89 16.46
N ASN A 76 -8.85 6.01 15.96
CA ASN A 76 -9.32 6.00 14.58
C ASN A 76 -10.67 6.72 14.45
N LYS A 77 -10.67 7.91 13.89
CA LYS A 77 -11.88 8.70 13.59
C LYS A 77 -12.81 8.00 12.61
N LEU A 78 -12.24 7.23 11.68
CA LEU A 78 -12.97 6.55 10.61
C LEU A 78 -13.78 5.34 11.12
N ARG A 79 -13.77 5.08 12.42
CA ARG A 79 -14.72 4.17 13.06
C ARG A 79 -16.11 4.81 13.12
N ASP A 80 -16.20 6.12 13.19
CA ASP A 80 -17.45 6.85 13.00
C ASP A 80 -17.88 6.78 11.53
N ARG A 81 -19.11 6.33 11.28
CA ARG A 81 -19.62 6.12 9.92
C ARG A 81 -19.75 7.42 9.13
N ARG A 82 -20.07 8.53 9.79
CA ARG A 82 -20.23 9.84 9.13
C ARG A 82 -18.86 10.39 8.72
N GLU A 83 -17.90 10.33 9.63
CA GLU A 83 -16.50 10.70 9.32
C GLU A 83 -15.94 9.87 8.17
N ALA A 84 -16.09 8.54 8.23
CA ALA A 84 -15.63 7.63 7.18
C ALA A 84 -16.25 7.96 5.82
N GLU A 85 -17.53 8.26 5.76
CA GLU A 85 -18.22 8.63 4.51
C GLU A 85 -17.76 9.98 3.97
N VAL A 86 -17.51 10.98 4.81
CA VAL A 86 -16.95 12.27 4.40
C VAL A 86 -15.55 12.08 3.81
N PHE A 87 -14.71 11.27 4.45
CA PHE A 87 -13.37 10.94 3.93
C PHE A 87 -13.46 10.23 2.58
N ARG A 88 -14.29 9.21 2.47
CA ARG A 88 -14.48 8.46 1.22
C ARG A 88 -14.92 9.38 0.07
N ARG A 89 -15.96 10.19 0.29
CA ARG A 89 -16.44 11.15 -0.73
C ARG A 89 -15.37 12.15 -1.13
N THR A 90 -14.57 12.63 -0.17
CA THR A 90 -13.47 13.56 -0.45
C THR A 90 -12.40 12.90 -1.30
N ALA A 91 -12.01 11.66 -0.99
CA ALA A 91 -11.07 10.87 -1.78
C ALA A 91 -11.59 10.69 -3.22
N ASP A 92 -12.85 10.25 -3.37
CA ASP A 92 -13.50 10.02 -4.66
C ASP A 92 -13.56 11.31 -5.50
N SER A 93 -13.99 12.43 -4.90
CA SER A 93 -14.14 13.73 -5.59
C SER A 93 -12.79 14.28 -6.12
N LEU A 94 -11.69 13.96 -5.42
CA LEU A 94 -10.35 14.37 -5.81
C LEU A 94 -9.64 13.35 -6.70
N GLY A 95 -10.24 12.17 -6.93
CA GLY A 95 -9.63 11.07 -7.67
C GLY A 95 -8.37 10.52 -7.01
N VAL A 96 -8.31 10.53 -5.67
CA VAL A 96 -7.19 10.04 -4.87
C VAL A 96 -7.59 8.73 -4.21
N ALA A 97 -6.91 7.64 -4.54
CA ALA A 97 -7.21 6.33 -3.96
C ALA A 97 -6.62 6.19 -2.54
N VAL A 98 -7.19 5.26 -1.75
CA VAL A 98 -6.51 4.75 -0.55
C VAL A 98 -5.75 3.49 -0.95
N ALA A 99 -4.42 3.57 -0.95
CA ALA A 99 -3.53 2.50 -1.37
C ALA A 99 -3.47 1.35 -0.35
N SER A 100 -3.47 1.73 0.91
CA SER A 100 -3.38 0.84 2.07
C SER A 100 -3.83 1.54 3.34
N VAL A 101 -4.12 0.76 4.37
CA VAL A 101 -4.38 1.28 5.72
C VAL A 101 -3.24 0.85 6.64
N ALA A 102 -2.62 1.80 7.33
CA ALA A 102 -1.43 1.59 8.15
C ALA A 102 -1.77 1.53 9.64
N MET A 103 -1.23 0.55 10.33
CA MET A 103 -1.33 0.39 11.77
C MET A 103 -0.07 0.92 12.46
N CYS A 104 0.29 2.21 12.20
CA CYS A 104 1.53 2.81 12.70
C CYS A 104 1.67 2.82 14.22
N GLY A 105 0.58 2.67 14.97
CA GLY A 105 0.64 2.50 16.43
C GLY A 105 1.52 1.32 16.85
N PHE A 106 1.72 0.32 16.01
CA PHE A 106 2.61 -0.82 16.26
C PHE A 106 4.10 -0.52 16.05
N PHE A 107 4.48 0.67 15.61
CA PHE A 107 5.88 1.09 15.71
C PHE A 107 6.34 1.27 17.18
N ALA A 108 5.44 1.76 18.04
CA ALA A 108 5.73 2.01 19.45
C ALA A 108 5.15 0.94 20.38
N GLN A 109 4.16 0.17 19.94
CA GLN A 109 3.51 -0.89 20.69
C GLN A 109 3.78 -2.24 20.04
N SER A 110 4.08 -3.27 20.83
CA SER A 110 4.37 -4.58 20.26
C SER A 110 3.09 -5.31 19.86
N PHE A 111 2.95 -5.64 18.57
CA PHE A 111 1.93 -6.58 18.08
C PHE A 111 2.05 -7.95 18.77
N ILE A 112 3.28 -8.35 19.16
CA ILE A 112 3.56 -9.68 19.72
C ILE A 112 3.03 -9.83 21.14
N THR A 113 2.99 -8.75 21.92
CA THR A 113 2.56 -8.80 23.33
C THR A 113 1.15 -8.24 23.56
N ARG A 114 0.54 -7.64 22.54
CA ARG A 114 -0.78 -7.01 22.67
C ARG A 114 -1.88 -8.07 22.73
N ASP A 115 -2.60 -8.17 23.84
CA ASP A 115 -3.61 -9.23 24.05
C ASP A 115 -4.77 -9.13 23.07
N ASN A 116 -5.24 -7.93 22.79
CA ASN A 116 -6.36 -7.68 21.89
C ASN A 116 -5.95 -7.48 20.42
N TYR A 117 -4.84 -8.07 19.98
CA TYR A 117 -4.32 -7.90 18.62
C TYR A 117 -5.35 -8.24 17.52
N ARG A 118 -6.19 -9.26 17.72
CA ARG A 118 -7.25 -9.64 16.77
C ARG A 118 -8.27 -8.53 16.58
N GLU A 119 -8.67 -7.88 17.67
CA GLU A 119 -9.62 -6.77 17.65
C GLU A 119 -9.06 -5.56 16.91
N LEU A 120 -7.75 -5.26 17.11
CA LEU A 120 -7.05 -4.20 16.40
C LEU A 120 -6.95 -4.47 14.89
N ILE A 121 -6.67 -5.70 14.49
CA ILE A 121 -6.65 -6.12 13.08
C ILE A 121 -8.05 -6.02 12.47
N GLN A 122 -9.09 -6.46 13.18
CA GLN A 122 -10.47 -6.36 12.71
C GLN A 122 -10.91 -4.90 12.55
N ASP A 123 -10.47 -4.00 13.42
CA ASP A 123 -10.70 -2.55 13.29
C ASP A 123 -10.06 -1.98 12.01
N CYS A 124 -8.84 -2.42 11.70
CA CYS A 124 -8.17 -2.07 10.46
C CYS A 124 -8.95 -2.58 9.23
N PHE A 125 -9.41 -3.82 9.24
CA PHE A 125 -10.17 -4.38 8.12
C PHE A 125 -11.51 -3.66 7.88
N ARG A 126 -12.19 -3.23 8.95
CA ARG A 126 -13.39 -2.38 8.83
C ARG A 126 -13.07 -1.07 8.11
N THR A 127 -11.97 -0.42 8.47
CA THR A 127 -11.52 0.81 7.81
C THR A 127 -11.16 0.55 6.34
N MET A 128 -10.43 -0.52 6.05
CA MET A 128 -10.10 -0.91 4.67
C MET A 128 -11.35 -1.10 3.80
N LYS A 129 -12.40 -1.70 4.35
CA LYS A 129 -13.66 -1.94 3.65
C LYS A 129 -14.34 -0.66 3.22
N VAL A 130 -14.28 0.41 4.03
CA VAL A 130 -14.85 1.72 3.68
C VAL A 130 -14.25 2.26 2.38
N PHE A 131 -12.94 2.09 2.20
CA PHE A 131 -12.21 2.63 1.04
C PHE A 131 -11.99 1.59 -0.07
N GLY A 132 -12.40 0.35 0.12
CA GLY A 132 -12.18 -0.72 -0.85
C GLY A 132 -10.72 -1.10 -1.05
N CYS A 133 -9.80 -0.67 -0.17
CA CYS A 133 -8.39 -1.02 -0.27
C CYS A 133 -8.13 -2.46 0.19
N LYS A 134 -7.04 -3.07 -0.30
CA LYS A 134 -6.76 -4.50 -0.12
C LYS A 134 -5.50 -4.79 0.69
N VAL A 135 -4.77 -3.77 1.10
CA VAL A 135 -3.51 -3.93 1.82
C VAL A 135 -3.59 -3.23 3.18
N ALA A 136 -3.23 -3.95 4.24
CA ALA A 136 -2.98 -3.42 5.57
C ALA A 136 -1.47 -3.41 5.83
N PHE A 137 -0.93 -2.30 6.32
CA PHE A 137 0.47 -2.21 6.74
C PHE A 137 0.60 -2.50 8.23
N LEU A 138 1.42 -3.49 8.58
CA LEU A 138 1.72 -3.89 9.96
C LEU A 138 3.22 -3.81 10.23
N PRO A 139 3.73 -2.76 10.86
CA PRO A 139 5.11 -2.72 11.32
C PRO A 139 5.29 -3.61 12.54
N LEU A 140 6.38 -4.38 12.58
CA LEU A 140 6.75 -5.23 13.72
C LEU A 140 7.73 -4.48 14.64
N GLY A 141 7.29 -3.31 15.12
CA GLY A 141 8.01 -2.47 16.08
C GLY A 141 7.62 -2.74 17.52
N GLY A 142 7.97 -1.81 18.41
CA GLY A 142 7.57 -1.83 19.83
C GLY A 142 8.14 -2.99 20.65
N SER A 143 9.22 -3.62 20.18
CA SER A 143 9.92 -4.72 20.84
C SER A 143 11.44 -4.56 20.70
N SER A 144 12.18 -5.28 21.54
CA SER A 144 13.65 -5.28 21.53
C SER A 144 14.29 -5.99 20.31
N GLY A 145 13.47 -6.44 19.34
CA GLY A 145 13.96 -7.26 18.21
C GLY A 145 14.22 -8.73 18.59
N GLU A 146 13.93 -9.15 19.78
CA GLU A 146 14.11 -10.56 20.24
C GLU A 146 13.38 -11.56 19.34
N TRP A 147 12.22 -11.19 18.81
CA TRP A 147 11.45 -12.02 17.87
C TRP A 147 12.22 -12.35 16.58
N GLN A 148 13.28 -11.63 16.26
CA GLN A 148 14.13 -11.91 15.10
C GLN A 148 14.99 -13.16 15.30
N ARG A 149 15.21 -13.58 16.54
CA ARG A 149 15.94 -14.78 16.93
C ARG A 149 14.98 -15.94 17.23
N PRO A 150 15.41 -17.21 17.10
CA PRO A 150 14.64 -18.34 17.59
C PRO A 150 14.31 -18.20 19.09
N GLY A 151 13.09 -18.56 19.50
CA GLY A 151 12.62 -18.49 20.88
C GLY A 151 11.12 -18.16 20.97
N THR A 152 10.61 -18.14 22.20
CA THR A 152 9.19 -17.97 22.51
C THR A 152 8.55 -16.76 21.85
N MET A 153 9.26 -15.62 21.78
CA MET A 153 8.70 -14.42 21.17
C MET A 153 8.50 -14.58 19.65
N ARG A 154 9.45 -15.26 18.99
CA ARG A 154 9.29 -15.57 17.57
C ARG A 154 8.16 -16.56 17.31
N ASP A 155 8.02 -17.57 18.14
CA ASP A 155 6.96 -18.58 18.00
C ASP A 155 5.59 -17.95 18.26
N THR A 156 5.48 -17.06 19.24
CA THR A 156 4.29 -16.23 19.48
C THR A 156 3.96 -15.37 18.28
N LEU A 157 4.95 -14.67 17.70
CA LEU A 157 4.75 -13.87 16.48
C LEU A 157 4.22 -14.73 15.34
N VAL A 158 4.84 -15.89 15.07
CA VAL A 158 4.42 -16.80 13.99
C VAL A 158 2.98 -17.26 14.20
N THR A 159 2.62 -17.65 15.42
CA THR A 159 1.25 -18.07 15.76
C THR A 159 0.25 -16.94 15.54
N ARG A 160 0.56 -15.73 16.00
CA ARG A 160 -0.32 -14.56 15.83
C ARG A 160 -0.46 -14.16 14.36
N LEU A 161 0.65 -14.13 13.61
CA LEU A 161 0.62 -13.82 12.16
C LEU A 161 -0.20 -14.87 11.40
N ARG A 162 -0.13 -16.15 11.74
CA ARG A 162 -0.98 -17.20 11.13
C ARG A 162 -2.46 -16.88 11.36
N VAL A 163 -2.85 -16.61 12.60
CA VAL A 163 -4.23 -16.27 12.95
C VAL A 163 -4.74 -15.05 12.19
N VAL A 164 -3.99 -13.94 12.18
CA VAL A 164 -4.43 -12.74 11.48
C VAL A 164 -4.33 -12.86 9.96
N GLY A 165 -3.43 -13.72 9.47
CA GLY A 165 -3.35 -14.08 8.06
C GLY A 165 -4.57 -14.86 7.58
N GLU A 166 -5.07 -15.80 8.37
CA GLU A 166 -6.34 -16.48 8.10
C GLU A 166 -7.53 -15.51 8.13
N MET A 167 -7.53 -14.56 9.06
CA MET A 167 -8.54 -13.47 9.08
C MET A 167 -8.48 -12.66 7.79
N ALA A 168 -7.28 -12.29 7.33
CA ALA A 168 -7.07 -11.52 6.10
C ALA A 168 -7.56 -12.26 4.85
N VAL A 169 -7.27 -13.56 4.75
CA VAL A 169 -7.77 -14.42 3.66
C VAL A 169 -9.30 -14.43 3.61
N ARG A 170 -9.96 -14.59 4.75
CA ARG A 170 -11.45 -14.58 4.82
C ARG A 170 -12.05 -13.24 4.40
N GLU A 171 -11.39 -12.12 4.69
CA GLU A 171 -11.82 -10.77 4.30
C GLU A 171 -11.38 -10.39 2.87
N GLY A 172 -10.65 -11.24 2.17
CA GLY A 172 -10.13 -10.97 0.83
C GLY A 172 -9.12 -9.82 0.78
N VAL A 173 -8.32 -9.67 1.83
CA VAL A 173 -7.28 -8.64 1.99
C VAL A 173 -5.93 -9.27 2.33
N THR A 174 -4.86 -8.48 2.31
CA THR A 174 -3.51 -8.91 2.66
C THR A 174 -2.91 -8.00 3.72
N ILE A 175 -2.28 -8.58 4.72
CA ILE A 175 -1.45 -7.85 5.68
C ILE A 175 -0.01 -7.86 5.19
N GLY A 176 0.53 -6.69 4.88
CA GLY A 176 1.93 -6.49 4.59
C GLY A 176 2.71 -6.20 5.87
N ILE A 177 3.64 -7.07 6.24
CA ILE A 177 4.49 -6.88 7.42
C ILE A 177 5.81 -6.19 7.06
N ARG A 178 6.20 -5.17 7.84
CA ARG A 178 7.56 -4.59 7.81
C ARG A 178 8.37 -5.23 8.93
N THR A 179 9.43 -5.94 8.59
CA THR A 179 10.23 -6.72 9.53
C THR A 179 11.60 -6.10 9.83
N GLY A 180 12.14 -5.29 8.92
CA GLY A 180 13.51 -4.81 8.94
C GLY A 180 14.57 -5.88 8.67
N GLN A 181 14.18 -7.15 8.49
CA GLN A 181 15.08 -8.28 8.23
C GLN A 181 15.51 -8.35 6.75
N ASP A 182 16.52 -9.16 6.48
CA ASP A 182 16.89 -9.50 5.10
C ASP A 182 15.87 -10.44 4.43
N ALA A 183 15.92 -10.51 3.10
CA ALA A 183 15.00 -11.32 2.31
C ALA A 183 15.03 -12.82 2.65
N ARG A 184 16.17 -13.37 3.10
CA ARG A 184 16.24 -14.80 3.50
C ARG A 184 15.47 -15.05 4.81
N ALA A 185 15.64 -14.13 5.78
CA ALA A 185 14.94 -14.22 7.05
C ALA A 185 13.43 -14.04 6.86
N ASP A 186 13.01 -13.11 6.00
CA ASP A 186 11.63 -12.88 5.63
C ASP A 186 10.99 -14.12 4.99
N ILE A 187 11.67 -14.75 4.03
CA ILE A 187 11.20 -16.00 3.40
C ILE A 187 11.04 -17.09 4.44
N ARG A 188 11.99 -17.25 5.37
CA ARG A 188 11.87 -18.24 6.46
C ARG A 188 10.70 -17.94 7.38
N LEU A 189 10.47 -16.64 7.70
CA LEU A 189 9.34 -16.22 8.52
C LEU A 189 8.02 -16.54 7.83
N LEU A 190 7.83 -16.12 6.58
CA LEU A 190 6.61 -16.38 5.80
C LEU A 190 6.34 -17.88 5.66
N LYS A 191 7.38 -18.71 5.43
CA LYS A 191 7.25 -20.17 5.38
C LYS A 191 6.74 -20.74 6.71
N LYS A 192 7.24 -20.25 7.86
CA LYS A 192 6.76 -20.67 9.18
C LYS A 192 5.33 -20.22 9.47
N VAL A 193 4.97 -19.01 9.03
CA VAL A 193 3.59 -18.48 9.17
C VAL A 193 2.62 -19.33 8.36
N GLY A 194 2.95 -19.66 7.11
CA GLY A 194 2.16 -20.56 6.26
C GLY A 194 0.78 -20.00 5.90
N SER A 195 0.65 -18.69 5.70
CA SER A 195 -0.63 -18.06 5.33
C SER A 195 -0.44 -17.12 4.14
N ASP A 196 -1.29 -17.23 3.14
CA ASP A 196 -1.31 -16.35 1.97
C ASP A 196 -1.80 -14.92 2.31
N GLY A 197 -2.45 -14.74 3.45
CA GLY A 197 -2.89 -13.44 3.95
C GLY A 197 -1.76 -12.56 4.50
N ILE A 198 -0.54 -13.10 4.65
CA ILE A 198 0.64 -12.38 5.14
C ILE A 198 1.68 -12.30 4.04
N LYS A 199 2.13 -11.08 3.72
CA LYS A 199 3.21 -10.81 2.77
C LYS A 199 4.16 -9.75 3.32
N ILE A 200 5.25 -9.50 2.62
CA ILE A 200 6.20 -8.45 2.98
C ILE A 200 5.72 -7.11 2.41
N TYR A 201 5.64 -6.14 3.27
CA TYR A 201 5.63 -4.74 2.90
C TYR A 201 7.08 -4.27 2.89
N TYR A 202 7.71 -4.30 1.73
CA TYR A 202 9.13 -4.06 1.62
C TYR A 202 9.44 -2.57 1.83
N ASN A 203 10.49 -2.26 2.57
CA ASN A 203 10.92 -0.88 2.80
C ASN A 203 12.35 -0.72 2.28
N LEU A 204 12.56 0.21 1.32
CA LEU A 204 13.89 0.45 0.74
C LEU A 204 14.87 0.96 1.80
N GLN A 205 14.40 1.81 2.71
CA GLN A 205 15.18 2.33 3.82
C GLN A 205 15.80 1.23 4.69
N ASP A 206 15.01 0.18 5.04
CA ASP A 206 15.52 -0.89 5.90
C ASP A 206 16.70 -1.63 5.26
N ALA A 207 16.72 -1.74 3.93
CA ALA A 207 17.84 -2.34 3.23
C ALA A 207 19.04 -1.38 3.12
N ALA A 208 18.80 -0.11 2.80
CA ALA A 208 19.83 0.93 2.71
C ALA A 208 20.54 1.13 4.07
N ASP A 209 19.79 1.32 5.17
CA ASP A 209 20.33 1.50 6.52
C ASP A 209 21.26 0.34 6.98
N HIS A 210 21.14 -0.84 6.33
CA HIS A 210 21.96 -2.01 6.61
C HIS A 210 22.95 -2.34 5.48
N GLY A 211 23.14 -1.46 4.50
CA GLY A 211 24.03 -1.68 3.35
C GLY A 211 23.66 -2.90 2.50
N ARG A 212 22.38 -3.28 2.46
CA ARG A 212 21.92 -4.46 1.71
C ARG A 212 21.56 -4.10 0.27
N ASP A 213 21.86 -5.00 -0.65
CA ASP A 213 21.48 -4.86 -2.06
C ASP A 213 19.97 -5.05 -2.25
N ILE A 214 19.27 -3.92 -2.41
CA ILE A 214 17.81 -3.84 -2.56
C ILE A 214 17.33 -4.68 -3.75
N ALA A 215 18.01 -4.59 -4.89
CA ALA A 215 17.65 -5.29 -6.12
C ALA A 215 17.77 -6.81 -5.95
N ARG A 216 18.83 -7.27 -5.29
CA ARG A 216 19.03 -8.69 -4.96
C ARG A 216 17.97 -9.19 -3.96
N GLU A 217 17.60 -8.39 -2.95
CA GLU A 217 16.57 -8.75 -1.97
C GLU A 217 15.21 -8.88 -2.63
N LEU A 218 14.78 -7.89 -3.43
CA LEU A 218 13.52 -7.93 -4.16
C LEU A 218 13.45 -9.15 -5.10
N LYS A 219 14.51 -9.38 -5.88
CA LYS A 219 14.60 -10.57 -6.74
C LYS A 219 14.46 -11.87 -5.95
N ARG A 220 15.06 -11.95 -4.76
CA ARG A 220 14.98 -13.14 -3.88
C ARG A 220 13.60 -13.35 -3.30
N LEU A 221 12.95 -12.30 -2.82
CA LEU A 221 11.57 -12.35 -2.33
C LEU A 221 10.61 -12.82 -3.42
N GLY A 222 10.78 -12.30 -4.64
CA GLY A 222 9.90 -12.58 -5.76
C GLY A 222 8.53 -11.90 -5.63
N ARG A 223 7.82 -11.78 -6.74
CA ARG A 223 6.56 -11.02 -6.82
C ARG A 223 5.47 -11.48 -5.86
N ALA A 224 5.41 -12.77 -5.58
CA ALA A 224 4.34 -13.36 -4.77
C ALA A 224 4.42 -12.98 -3.29
N ARG A 225 5.62 -12.62 -2.79
CA ARG A 225 5.84 -12.30 -1.37
C ARG A 225 5.86 -10.81 -1.06
N VAL A 226 6.01 -9.94 -2.06
CA VAL A 226 6.02 -8.48 -1.89
C VAL A 226 4.65 -7.93 -2.26
N VAL A 227 3.91 -7.38 -1.29
CA VAL A 227 2.57 -6.84 -1.52
C VAL A 227 2.62 -5.36 -1.89
N GLN A 228 3.52 -4.59 -1.28
CA GLN A 228 3.66 -3.15 -1.44
C GLN A 228 5.08 -2.72 -1.06
N ILE A 229 5.51 -1.54 -1.51
CA ILE A 229 6.86 -1.03 -1.27
C ILE A 229 6.79 0.39 -0.71
N HIS A 230 7.41 0.63 0.46
CA HIS A 230 7.80 1.97 0.87
C HIS A 230 9.05 2.38 0.07
N ALA A 231 8.82 3.27 -0.90
CA ALA A 231 9.86 3.80 -1.77
C ALA A 231 10.43 5.08 -1.16
N SER A 232 11.23 4.90 -0.12
CA SER A 232 11.85 5.99 0.65
C SER A 232 13.15 5.53 1.28
N ASN A 233 13.99 6.51 1.65
CA ASN A 233 15.17 6.32 2.50
C ASN A 233 15.05 7.21 3.76
N THR A 234 16.02 7.14 4.64
CA THR A 234 16.18 8.07 5.77
C THR A 234 16.30 9.50 5.27
N ASP A 235 15.77 10.46 6.04
CA ASP A 235 15.81 11.87 5.65
C ASP A 235 17.26 12.36 5.55
N SER A 236 17.64 12.84 4.39
CA SER A 236 18.95 13.38 4.05
C SER A 236 18.81 14.27 2.81
N VAL A 237 18.45 13.66 1.69
CA VAL A 237 18.17 14.27 0.40
C VAL A 237 16.87 13.70 -0.17
N ASN A 238 16.34 14.29 -1.26
CA ASN A 238 15.25 13.67 -1.99
C ASN A 238 15.73 12.45 -2.78
N LEU A 239 14.82 11.54 -3.13
CA LEU A 239 15.14 10.27 -3.82
C LEU A 239 15.96 10.41 -5.11
N ARG A 240 15.83 11.52 -5.83
CA ARG A 240 16.60 11.76 -7.05
C ARG A 240 18.09 11.95 -6.78
N GLU A 241 18.40 12.56 -5.65
CA GLU A 241 19.75 12.88 -5.21
C GLU A 241 20.35 11.81 -4.27
N ASP A 242 19.56 10.77 -3.96
CA ASP A 242 19.95 9.73 -3.01
C ASP A 242 20.90 8.72 -3.66
N PRO A 243 22.16 8.60 -3.20
CA PRO A 243 23.12 7.69 -3.78
C PRO A 243 22.87 6.22 -3.42
N GLU A 244 22.07 5.94 -2.41
CA GLU A 244 21.81 4.58 -1.91
C GLU A 244 20.60 3.92 -2.58
N ILE A 245 19.72 4.73 -3.22
CA ILE A 245 18.46 4.26 -3.81
C ILE A 245 18.48 4.41 -5.34
N ASP A 246 18.94 3.39 -6.04
CA ASP A 246 18.90 3.33 -7.52
C ASP A 246 17.50 2.87 -8.00
N LEU A 247 16.54 3.80 -8.05
CA LEU A 247 15.17 3.50 -8.54
C LEU A 247 15.14 2.97 -9.99
N PRO A 248 15.93 3.48 -10.95
CA PRO A 248 16.02 2.89 -12.30
C PRO A 248 16.43 1.42 -12.31
N HIS A 249 17.38 1.04 -11.49
CA HIS A 249 17.78 -0.37 -11.35
C HIS A 249 16.70 -1.21 -10.67
N ILE A 250 16.11 -0.70 -9.58
CA ILE A 250 14.99 -1.34 -8.87
C ILE A 250 13.82 -1.58 -9.84
N ARG A 251 13.45 -0.60 -10.67
CA ARG A 251 12.42 -0.77 -11.71
C ARG A 251 12.71 -1.95 -12.61
N LYS A 252 13.92 -2.03 -13.18
CA LYS A 252 14.30 -3.15 -14.06
C LYS A 252 14.12 -4.52 -13.40
N VAL A 253 14.41 -4.61 -12.09
CA VAL A 253 14.22 -5.84 -11.33
C VAL A 253 12.72 -6.14 -11.16
N LEU A 254 11.92 -5.17 -10.75
CA LEU A 254 10.47 -5.33 -10.58
C LEU A 254 9.78 -5.69 -11.89
N ASP A 255 10.22 -5.10 -13.02
CA ASP A 255 9.72 -5.43 -14.36
C ASP A 255 10.00 -6.89 -14.72
N ARG A 256 11.24 -7.37 -14.50
CA ARG A 256 11.61 -8.77 -14.74
C ARG A 256 10.87 -9.75 -13.85
N MET A 257 10.55 -9.35 -12.61
CA MET A 257 9.75 -10.15 -11.70
C MET A 257 8.27 -10.22 -12.09
N GLY A 258 7.82 -9.36 -12.99
CA GLY A 258 6.39 -9.18 -13.27
C GLY A 258 5.63 -8.57 -12.09
N TRP A 259 6.30 -7.86 -11.17
CA TRP A 259 5.67 -7.19 -10.05
C TRP A 259 5.02 -5.87 -10.49
N GLY A 260 3.90 -5.53 -9.87
CA GLY A 260 3.22 -4.25 -10.00
C GLY A 260 2.44 -3.96 -8.74
N GLY A 261 2.19 -2.69 -8.46
CA GLY A 261 1.50 -2.29 -7.24
C GLY A 261 1.78 -0.84 -6.85
N TRP A 262 1.66 -0.57 -5.57
CA TRP A 262 1.89 0.75 -5.02
C TRP A 262 3.32 0.93 -4.53
N LEU A 263 3.90 2.07 -4.91
CA LEU A 263 5.13 2.63 -4.37
C LEU A 263 4.72 3.79 -3.46
N VAL A 264 5.00 3.69 -2.17
CA VAL A 264 4.52 4.65 -1.17
C VAL A 264 5.68 5.49 -0.66
N VAL A 265 5.57 6.81 -0.78
CA VAL A 265 6.55 7.74 -0.22
C VAL A 265 6.25 7.93 1.28
N GLU A 266 7.23 7.57 2.11
CA GLU A 266 7.16 7.77 3.56
C GLU A 266 8.11 8.89 4.01
N ARG A 267 9.37 8.87 3.57
CA ARG A 267 10.47 9.77 3.99
C ARG A 267 11.26 10.31 2.77
N SER A 268 12.59 10.39 2.86
CA SER A 268 13.48 10.98 1.84
C SER A 268 13.26 12.49 1.73
N ARG A 269 13.26 13.18 2.85
CA ARG A 269 13.13 14.63 2.88
C ARG A 269 14.51 15.29 2.90
N ASP A 270 14.68 16.35 2.12
CA ASP A 270 15.86 17.22 2.19
C ASP A 270 15.94 17.84 3.60
N VAL A 271 16.99 17.51 4.35
CA VAL A 271 17.17 17.98 5.74
C VAL A 271 17.24 19.49 5.84
N ARG A 272 17.67 20.19 4.77
CA ARG A 272 17.70 21.67 4.72
C ARG A 272 16.29 22.27 4.60
N ARG A 273 15.30 21.45 4.18
CA ARG A 273 13.90 21.82 3.96
C ARG A 273 12.92 20.81 4.55
N VAL A 274 13.30 20.13 5.62
CA VAL A 274 12.55 18.98 6.21
C VAL A 274 11.10 19.32 6.54
N ARG A 275 10.81 20.59 6.89
CA ARG A 275 9.45 21.06 7.21
C ARG A 275 8.61 21.40 5.98
N ASP A 276 9.22 21.53 4.82
CA ASP A 276 8.51 21.81 3.56
C ASP A 276 7.96 20.50 2.97
N VAL A 277 6.86 20.03 3.56
CA VAL A 277 6.21 18.77 3.21
C VAL A 277 5.85 18.73 1.72
N LYS A 278 5.23 19.80 1.21
CA LYS A 278 4.80 19.86 -0.19
C LYS A 278 5.99 19.73 -1.14
N TYR A 279 7.06 20.46 -0.90
CA TYR A 279 8.29 20.39 -1.70
C TYR A 279 8.85 18.98 -1.74
N ASN A 280 9.10 18.40 -0.55
CA ASN A 280 9.74 17.09 -0.44
C ASN A 280 8.91 15.98 -1.11
N PHE A 281 7.62 15.92 -0.80
CA PHE A 281 6.75 14.88 -1.35
C PHE A 281 6.51 15.07 -2.85
N SER A 282 6.35 16.31 -3.36
CA SER A 282 6.22 16.56 -4.80
C SER A 282 7.44 16.06 -5.58
N ARG A 283 8.66 16.34 -5.10
CA ARG A 283 9.89 15.89 -5.76
C ARG A 283 10.01 14.37 -5.79
N ASN A 284 9.77 13.72 -4.66
CA ASN A 284 9.85 12.26 -4.56
C ASN A 284 8.78 11.56 -5.42
N VAL A 285 7.54 12.02 -5.36
CA VAL A 285 6.43 11.49 -6.19
C VAL A 285 6.74 11.69 -7.68
N ALA A 286 7.18 12.88 -8.08
CA ALA A 286 7.51 13.17 -9.46
C ALA A 286 8.64 12.26 -9.97
N TYR A 287 9.70 12.07 -9.20
CA TYR A 287 10.82 11.21 -9.57
C TYR A 287 10.42 9.74 -9.67
N ILE A 288 9.64 9.21 -8.71
CA ILE A 288 9.13 7.84 -8.82
C ILE A 288 8.28 7.68 -10.08
N LYS A 289 7.40 8.65 -10.37
CA LYS A 289 6.57 8.60 -11.59
C LYS A 289 7.38 8.69 -12.88
N GLU A 290 8.43 9.49 -12.92
CA GLU A 290 9.35 9.57 -14.04
C GLU A 290 10.04 8.22 -14.30
N VAL A 291 10.50 7.58 -13.23
CA VAL A 291 11.20 6.29 -13.33
C VAL A 291 10.22 5.14 -13.68
N PHE A 292 9.01 5.11 -13.16
CA PHE A 292 8.10 3.95 -13.21
C PHE A 292 6.94 4.06 -14.22
N ARG A 293 6.82 5.16 -14.91
CA ARG A 293 5.87 5.38 -16.01
C ARG A 293 6.61 5.65 -17.32
#